data_a2b0c21d19727b98fb0feb409cfbef89
#
_entry.id   a2b0c21d19727b98fb0feb409cfbef89
#
_cell.length_a   1.000
_cell.length_b   1.000
_cell.length_c   1.000
_cell.angle_alpha   90.00
_cell.angle_beta   90.00
_cell.angle_gamma   90.00
#
_symmetry.space_group_name_H-M   'P 1'
#
loop_
_entity.id
_entity.type
_entity.pdbx_description
1 polymer ?
#
loop_
_entity_poly.entity_id
_entity_poly.type
_entity_poly.pdbx_seq_one_letter_code
_entity_poly.pdbx_strand_id
1 'polypeptide(L)'
;MKISAGKALAAIILAVITAWAALNLSYNVRLAAGLALGIPSFILLLISRVHIGKYFAVLPAAKGLATRGIYSKIRHPLYIFIDLVLLGVVLITGIWWLVFIWGVLVTLHLIYMEKEEAVLLGAFGGKYTEYKKGTWF
;
A
#
# COMPACT_ATOMS: atom_id res chain seq x y z
N MET A 1 -5.34 22.98 7.40
CA MET A 1 -4.81 21.59 7.47
C MET A 1 -3.29 21.65 7.31
N LYS A 2 -2.50 21.57 8.40
CA LYS A 2 -1.03 21.61 8.31
C LYS A 2 -0.53 20.25 7.81
N ILE A 3 0.01 20.23 6.59
CA ILE A 3 0.71 19.05 6.07
C ILE A 3 1.99 18.91 6.90
N SER A 4 2.23 17.74 7.50
CA SER A 4 3.49 17.51 8.25
C SER A 4 4.67 17.57 7.27
N ALA A 5 5.82 18.11 7.74
CA ALA A 5 7.03 18.24 6.93
C ALA A 5 7.43 16.91 6.25
N GLY A 6 7.24 15.77 6.93
CA GLY A 6 7.50 14.45 6.34
C GLY A 6 6.59 14.10 5.16
N LYS A 7 5.31 14.50 5.20
CA LYS A 7 4.39 14.28 4.07
C LYS A 7 4.73 15.18 2.88
N ALA A 8 5.13 16.42 3.14
CA ALA A 8 5.57 17.33 2.09
C ALA A 8 6.85 16.81 1.42
N LEU A 9 7.83 16.35 2.21
CA LEU A 9 9.07 15.78 1.68
C LEU A 9 8.81 14.53 0.83
N ALA A 10 7.94 13.63 1.29
CA ALA A 10 7.56 12.44 0.53
C ALA A 10 6.88 12.80 -0.81
N ALA A 11 6.00 13.80 -0.81
CA ALA A 11 5.36 14.28 -2.03
C ALA A 11 6.35 14.91 -3.02
N ILE A 12 7.33 15.66 -2.52
CA ILE A 12 8.38 16.26 -3.36
C ILE A 12 9.27 15.17 -3.96
N ILE A 13 9.71 14.18 -3.18
CA ILE A 13 10.51 13.06 -3.66
C ILE A 13 9.76 12.29 -4.75
N LEU A 14 8.48 12.00 -4.53
CA LEU A 14 7.65 11.32 -5.51
C LEU A 14 7.51 12.14 -6.80
N ALA A 15 7.28 13.45 -6.69
CA ALA A 15 7.17 14.34 -7.83
C ALA A 15 8.50 14.43 -8.62
N VAL A 16 9.64 14.49 -7.95
CA VAL A 16 10.96 14.50 -8.59
C VAL A 16 11.24 13.18 -9.32
N ILE A 17 10.93 12.04 -8.69
CA ILE A 17 11.10 10.72 -9.33
C ILE A 17 10.22 10.58 -10.56
N THR A 18 8.96 11.00 -10.48
CA THR A 18 8.04 10.93 -11.62
C THR A 18 8.42 11.89 -12.75
N ALA A 19 8.86 13.10 -12.43
CA ALA A 19 9.34 14.06 -13.43
C ALA A 19 10.63 13.56 -14.11
N TRP A 20 11.59 13.04 -13.34
CA TRP A 20 12.81 12.45 -13.90
C TRP A 20 12.50 11.26 -14.81
N ALA A 21 11.59 10.38 -14.39
CA ALA A 21 11.13 9.25 -15.19
C ALA A 21 10.49 9.73 -16.50
N ALA A 22 9.62 10.72 -16.45
CA ALA A 22 8.93 11.27 -17.63
C ALA A 22 9.93 11.89 -18.65
N LEU A 23 10.99 12.52 -18.19
CA LEU A 23 12.00 13.15 -19.05
C LEU A 23 12.98 12.14 -19.68
N ASN A 24 13.22 11.00 -19.04
CA ASN A 24 14.24 10.04 -19.46
C ASN A 24 13.68 8.75 -20.09
N LEU A 25 12.36 8.57 -20.09
CA LEU A 25 11.73 7.36 -20.65
C LEU A 25 11.16 7.62 -22.04
N SER A 26 11.80 7.01 -23.04
CA SER A 26 11.12 6.76 -24.31
C SER A 26 9.88 5.88 -24.07
N TYR A 27 8.80 6.15 -24.81
CA TYR A 27 7.59 5.33 -24.82
C TYR A 27 7.96 3.87 -25.07
N ASN A 28 8.01 3.06 -24.04
CA ASN A 28 8.34 1.66 -24.14
C ASN A 28 7.38 0.81 -23.28
N VAL A 29 7.43 -0.48 -23.49
CA VAL A 29 6.58 -1.46 -22.79
C VAL A 29 6.68 -1.33 -21.26
N ARG A 30 7.84 -0.96 -20.73
CA ARG A 30 8.04 -0.80 -19.28
C ARG A 30 7.23 0.36 -18.72
N LEU A 31 7.22 1.50 -19.41
CA LEU A 31 6.41 2.65 -19.02
C LEU A 31 4.93 2.30 -19.03
N ALA A 32 4.46 1.68 -20.14
CA ALA A 32 3.08 1.26 -20.26
C ALA A 32 2.67 0.27 -19.15
N ALA A 33 3.50 -0.76 -18.93
CA ALA A 33 3.23 -1.77 -17.89
C ALA A 33 3.24 -1.16 -16.47
N GLY A 34 4.22 -0.31 -16.18
CA GLY A 34 4.33 0.35 -14.88
C GLY A 34 3.18 1.32 -14.60
N LEU A 35 2.72 2.08 -15.60
CA LEU A 35 1.55 2.95 -15.47
C LEU A 35 0.25 2.14 -15.36
N ALA A 36 0.09 1.08 -16.16
CA ALA A 36 -1.08 0.22 -16.10
C ALA A 36 -1.23 -0.48 -14.75
N LEU A 37 -0.12 -0.81 -14.08
CA LEU A 37 -0.12 -1.37 -12.74
C LEU A 37 -0.25 -0.28 -11.67
N GLY A 38 0.55 0.77 -11.76
CA GLY A 38 0.70 1.78 -10.72
C GLY A 38 -0.53 2.67 -10.56
N ILE A 39 -1.14 3.15 -11.66
CA ILE A 39 -2.29 4.06 -11.58
C ILE A 39 -3.51 3.42 -10.92
N PRO A 40 -4.00 2.23 -11.34
CA PRO A 40 -5.13 1.59 -10.66
C PRO A 40 -4.81 1.25 -9.21
N SER A 41 -3.59 0.78 -8.92
CA SER A 41 -3.17 0.46 -7.56
C SER A 41 -3.13 1.70 -6.67
N PHE A 42 -2.69 2.84 -7.19
CA PHE A 42 -2.71 4.10 -6.47
C PHE A 42 -4.13 4.58 -6.14
N ILE A 43 -5.05 4.45 -7.09
CA ILE A 43 -6.47 4.77 -6.86
C ILE A 43 -7.04 3.87 -5.76
N LEU A 44 -6.78 2.56 -5.83
CA LEU A 44 -7.23 1.60 -4.83
C LEU A 44 -6.58 1.82 -3.46
N LEU A 45 -5.31 2.27 -3.43
CA LEU A 45 -4.64 2.69 -2.20
C LEU A 45 -5.34 3.88 -1.54
N LEU A 46 -5.70 4.90 -2.32
CA LEU A 46 -6.45 6.05 -1.81
C LEU A 46 -7.84 5.65 -1.29
N ILE A 47 -8.55 4.81 -2.02
CA ILE A 47 -9.85 4.25 -1.60
C ILE A 47 -9.69 3.48 -0.28
N SER A 48 -8.66 2.63 -0.18
CA SER A 48 -8.36 1.88 1.04
C SER A 48 -8.07 2.81 2.22
N ARG A 49 -7.32 3.89 1.98
CA ARG A 49 -6.99 4.89 3.00
C ARG A 49 -8.24 5.63 3.51
N VAL A 50 -9.18 5.92 2.62
CA VAL A 50 -10.47 6.53 2.99
C VAL A 50 -11.33 5.55 3.79
N HIS A 51 -11.43 4.31 3.36
CA HIS A 51 -12.27 3.30 4.02
C HIS A 51 -11.78 2.92 5.42
N ILE A 52 -10.47 2.87 5.67
CA ILE A 52 -9.95 2.60 7.02
C ILE A 52 -10.20 3.79 7.96
N GLY A 53 -10.22 5.02 7.44
CA GLY A 53 -10.57 6.24 8.15
C GLY A 53 -9.82 6.40 9.48
N LYS A 54 -10.59 6.51 10.58
CA LYS A 54 -10.08 6.70 11.95
C LYS A 54 -9.35 5.47 12.52
N TYR A 55 -9.55 4.30 11.95
CA TYR A 55 -8.89 3.07 12.41
C TYR A 55 -7.45 2.93 11.93
N PHE A 56 -7.03 3.82 11.04
CA PHE A 56 -5.65 3.83 10.54
C PHE A 56 -4.62 4.00 11.68
N ALA A 57 -3.65 3.10 11.71
CA ALA A 57 -2.47 3.18 12.57
C ALA A 57 -1.22 2.84 11.75
N VAL A 58 -0.11 3.50 12.04
CA VAL A 58 1.19 3.21 11.40
C VAL A 58 1.82 1.95 12.00
N LEU A 59 1.61 1.74 13.30
CA LEU A 59 2.04 0.54 14.01
C LEU A 59 0.83 -0.33 14.30
N PRO A 60 0.99 -1.67 14.40
CA PRO A 60 -0.09 -2.58 14.75
C PRO A 60 -0.82 -2.13 16.01
N ALA A 61 -2.08 -1.76 15.87
CA ALA A 61 -2.90 -1.28 16.99
C ALA A 61 -4.38 -1.57 16.72
N ALA A 62 -5.08 -2.06 17.74
CA ALA A 62 -6.51 -2.37 17.67
C ALA A 62 -7.38 -1.12 17.90
N LYS A 63 -7.27 -0.10 17.03
CA LYS A 63 -8.12 1.10 17.10
C LYS A 63 -9.57 0.84 16.70
N GLY A 64 -9.82 -0.26 16.00
CA GLY A 64 -11.12 -0.69 15.52
C GLY A 64 -10.98 -1.66 14.34
N LEU A 65 -12.08 -2.28 13.96
CA LEU A 65 -12.12 -3.24 12.85
C LEU A 65 -12.81 -2.60 11.64
N ALA A 66 -12.03 -2.31 10.60
CA ALA A 66 -12.57 -1.85 9.33
C ALA A 66 -13.06 -3.07 8.53
N THR A 67 -14.37 -3.17 8.32
CA THR A 67 -15.01 -4.32 7.64
C THR A 67 -15.84 -3.91 6.42
N ARG A 68 -15.82 -2.60 6.07
CA ARG A 68 -16.65 -2.05 5.00
C ARG A 68 -15.83 -1.71 3.75
N GLY A 69 -16.52 -1.57 2.63
CA GLY A 69 -15.89 -1.21 1.36
C GLY A 69 -14.88 -2.26 0.93
N ILE A 70 -13.68 -1.86 0.55
CA ILE A 70 -12.62 -2.76 0.10
C ILE A 70 -12.17 -3.75 1.20
N TYR A 71 -12.28 -3.34 2.48
CA TYR A 71 -11.99 -4.19 3.65
C TYR A 71 -12.99 -5.32 3.85
N SER A 72 -14.14 -5.30 3.18
CA SER A 72 -15.07 -6.44 3.22
C SER A 72 -14.56 -7.67 2.48
N LYS A 73 -13.56 -7.52 1.64
CA LYS A 73 -12.98 -8.60 0.82
C LYS A 73 -11.49 -8.80 1.05
N ILE A 74 -10.75 -7.74 1.30
CA ILE A 74 -9.30 -7.75 1.47
C ILE A 74 -8.99 -7.19 2.86
N ARG A 75 -8.25 -7.94 3.70
CA ARG A 75 -7.93 -7.52 5.07
C ARG A 75 -6.88 -6.41 5.13
N HIS A 76 -5.90 -6.49 4.24
CA HIS A 76 -4.73 -5.60 4.25
C HIS A 76 -4.55 -4.84 2.92
N PRO A 77 -5.60 -4.14 2.40
CA PRO A 77 -5.53 -3.55 1.08
C PRO A 77 -4.49 -2.41 0.98
N LEU A 78 -4.22 -1.70 2.09
CA LEU A 78 -3.19 -0.65 2.12
C LEU A 78 -1.80 -1.21 1.80
N TYR A 79 -1.41 -2.32 2.41
CA TYR A 79 -0.10 -2.96 2.15
C TYR A 79 -0.01 -3.49 0.72
N ILE A 80 -1.05 -4.18 0.26
CA ILE A 80 -1.09 -4.75 -1.09
C ILE A 80 -0.96 -3.65 -2.15
N PHE A 81 -1.77 -2.60 -2.05
CA PHE A 81 -1.77 -1.57 -3.08
C PHE A 81 -0.56 -0.66 -3.04
N ILE A 82 0.05 -0.40 -1.87
CA ILE A 82 1.30 0.33 -1.83
C ILE A 82 2.44 -0.48 -2.47
N ASP A 83 2.48 -1.80 -2.25
CA ASP A 83 3.48 -2.67 -2.86
C ASP A 83 3.32 -2.74 -4.38
N LEU A 84 2.08 -2.76 -4.89
CA LEU A 84 1.82 -2.73 -6.32
C LEU A 84 2.15 -1.36 -6.95
N VAL A 85 1.92 -0.25 -6.25
CA VAL A 85 2.36 1.08 -6.68
C VAL A 85 3.88 1.13 -6.79
N LEU A 86 4.58 0.65 -5.77
CA LEU A 86 6.05 0.62 -5.76
C LEU A 86 6.60 -0.29 -6.87
N LEU A 87 5.97 -1.44 -7.12
CA LEU A 87 6.33 -2.30 -8.24
C LEU A 87 6.13 -1.58 -9.58
N GLY A 88 5.03 -0.82 -9.74
CA GLY A 88 4.81 0.03 -10.90
C GLY A 88 5.95 1.03 -11.11
N VAL A 89 6.43 1.67 -10.05
CA VAL A 89 7.58 2.59 -10.09
C VAL A 89 8.87 1.85 -10.49
N VAL A 90 9.11 0.66 -9.94
CA VAL A 90 10.27 -0.17 -10.30
C VAL A 90 10.24 -0.50 -11.79
N LEU A 91 9.09 -0.87 -12.33
CA LEU A 91 8.92 -1.16 -13.77
C LEU A 91 9.19 0.08 -14.63
N ILE A 92 8.67 1.25 -14.23
CA ILE A 92 8.89 2.51 -14.95
C ILE A 92 10.37 2.87 -14.99
N THR A 93 11.04 2.84 -13.86
CA THR A 93 12.46 3.23 -13.76
C THR A 93 13.38 2.26 -14.50
N GLY A 94 13.02 0.98 -14.59
CA GLY A 94 13.86 -0.08 -15.15
C GLY A 94 15.16 -0.33 -14.38
N ILE A 95 15.25 0.19 -13.16
CA ILE A 95 16.41 0.01 -12.29
C ILE A 95 16.26 -1.33 -11.57
N TRP A 96 16.89 -2.36 -12.10
CA TRP A 96 16.71 -3.76 -11.67
C TRP A 96 17.01 -4.00 -10.18
N TRP A 97 17.96 -3.31 -9.58
CA TRP A 97 18.27 -3.50 -8.15
C TRP A 97 17.19 -2.97 -7.20
N LEU A 98 16.30 -2.08 -7.66
CA LEU A 98 15.13 -1.66 -6.88
C LEU A 98 14.17 -2.82 -6.59
N VAL A 99 14.21 -3.91 -7.37
CA VAL A 99 13.45 -5.13 -7.10
C VAL A 99 13.83 -5.72 -5.73
N PHE A 100 15.10 -5.66 -5.36
CA PHE A 100 15.55 -6.14 -4.04
C PHE A 100 14.99 -5.28 -2.91
N ILE A 101 15.03 -3.95 -3.05
CA ILE A 101 14.45 -3.03 -2.05
C ILE A 101 12.94 -3.27 -1.95
N TRP A 102 12.26 -3.39 -3.08
CA TRP A 102 10.84 -3.73 -3.11
C TRP A 102 10.56 -5.07 -2.43
N GLY A 103 11.33 -6.11 -2.69
CA GLY A 103 11.20 -7.42 -2.05
C GLY A 103 11.39 -7.35 -0.53
N VAL A 104 12.35 -6.56 -0.04
CA VAL A 104 12.52 -6.30 1.39
C VAL A 104 11.29 -5.62 1.99
N LEU A 105 10.76 -4.60 1.31
CA LEU A 105 9.56 -3.89 1.77
C LEU A 105 8.33 -4.80 1.82
N VAL A 106 8.12 -5.63 0.80
CA VAL A 106 7.05 -6.65 0.80
C VAL A 106 7.20 -7.59 1.97
N THR A 107 8.42 -8.08 2.23
CA THR A 107 8.68 -8.96 3.38
C THR A 107 8.36 -8.29 4.71
N LEU A 108 8.74 -7.02 4.87
CA LEU A 108 8.40 -6.25 6.06
C LEU A 108 6.88 -6.06 6.20
N HIS A 109 6.17 -5.76 5.11
CA HIS A 109 4.71 -5.65 5.12
C HIS A 109 4.04 -6.96 5.52
N LEU A 110 4.51 -8.12 5.04
CA LEU A 110 3.99 -9.43 5.45
C LEU A 110 4.16 -9.64 6.96
N ILE A 111 5.34 -9.32 7.52
CA ILE A 111 5.59 -9.40 8.96
C ILE A 111 4.67 -8.45 9.74
N TYR A 112 4.45 -7.24 9.23
CA TYR A 112 3.54 -6.28 9.88
C TYR A 112 2.07 -6.74 9.82
N MET A 113 1.64 -7.32 8.70
CA MET A 113 0.29 -7.89 8.56
C MET A 113 0.04 -8.99 9.59
N GLU A 114 0.99 -9.91 9.78
CA GLU A 114 0.89 -10.97 10.80
C GLU A 114 0.78 -10.40 12.23
N LYS A 115 1.60 -9.40 12.55
CA LYS A 115 1.55 -8.71 13.85
C LYS A 115 0.21 -7.98 14.05
N GLU A 116 -0.30 -7.31 13.02
CA GLU A 116 -1.58 -6.64 13.05
C GLU A 116 -2.74 -7.63 13.25
N GLU A 117 -2.72 -8.76 12.54
CA GLU A 117 -3.71 -9.84 12.74
C GLU A 117 -3.70 -10.40 14.18
N ALA A 118 -2.52 -10.59 14.77
CA ALA A 118 -2.40 -11.05 16.15
C ALA A 118 -3.00 -10.04 17.14
N VAL A 119 -2.73 -8.75 16.95
CA VAL A 119 -3.28 -7.67 17.78
C VAL A 119 -4.81 -7.57 17.62
N LEU A 120 -5.32 -7.66 16.39
CA LEU A 120 -6.75 -7.64 16.10
C LEU A 120 -7.46 -8.86 16.67
N LEU A 121 -6.87 -10.04 16.55
CA LEU A 121 -7.41 -11.27 17.13
C LEU A 121 -7.48 -11.19 18.66
N GLY A 122 -6.43 -10.67 19.31
CA GLY A 122 -6.41 -10.47 20.75
C GLY A 122 -7.45 -9.47 21.24
N ALA A 123 -7.70 -8.40 20.48
CA ALA A 123 -8.64 -7.35 20.86
C ALA A 123 -10.11 -7.67 20.52
N PHE A 124 -10.36 -8.33 19.39
CA PHE A 124 -11.73 -8.55 18.88
C PHE A 124 -12.17 -10.02 18.88
N GLY A 125 -11.26 -10.97 19.13
CA GLY A 125 -11.56 -12.40 19.29
C GLY A 125 -12.39 -12.97 18.17
N GLY A 126 -13.56 -13.56 18.53
CA GLY A 126 -14.48 -14.21 17.59
C GLY A 126 -15.00 -13.30 16.46
N LYS A 127 -15.18 -11.99 16.73
CA LYS A 127 -15.58 -11.04 15.68
C LYS A 127 -14.53 -10.91 14.57
N TYR A 128 -13.26 -10.91 14.95
CA TYR A 128 -12.17 -10.89 13.97
C TYR A 128 -12.09 -12.21 13.20
N THR A 129 -12.26 -13.35 13.88
CA THR A 129 -12.27 -14.67 13.25
C THR A 129 -13.39 -14.81 12.22
N GLU A 130 -14.57 -14.30 12.53
CA GLU A 130 -15.70 -14.31 11.60
C GLU A 130 -15.43 -13.39 10.39
N TYR A 131 -14.93 -12.19 10.64
CA TYR A 131 -14.49 -11.28 9.57
C TYR A 131 -13.45 -11.91 8.65
N LYS A 132 -12.46 -12.60 9.22
CA LYS A 132 -11.41 -13.30 8.46
C LYS A 132 -11.96 -14.36 7.51
N LYS A 133 -13.00 -15.10 7.92
CA LYS A 133 -13.66 -16.11 7.05
C LYS A 133 -14.36 -15.50 5.85
N GLY A 134 -14.80 -14.26 5.93
CA GLY A 134 -15.50 -13.54 4.85
C GLY A 134 -14.55 -12.84 3.86
N THR A 135 -13.25 -12.85 4.10
CA THR A 135 -12.23 -12.18 3.28
C THR A 135 -11.38 -13.17 2.50
N TRP A 136 -10.90 -12.75 1.32
CA TRP A 136 -10.05 -13.59 0.47
C TRP A 136 -8.60 -13.57 0.94
N PHE A 137 -8.17 -12.41 1.45
CA PHE A 137 -6.79 -12.17 1.82
C PHE A 137 -6.72 -11.17 2.99
#